data_07f1bbcc81d93bc2ddfdf005dec900a9
#
_entry.id   07f1bbcc81d93bc2ddfdf005dec900a9
#
_cell.length_a   1.000
_cell.length_b   1.000
_cell.length_c   1.000
_cell.angle_alpha   90.00
_cell.angle_beta   90.00
_cell.angle_gamma   90.00
#
_symmetry.space_group_name_H-M   'P 1'
#
loop_
_entity.id
_entity.type
_entity.pdbx_description
1 polymer ?
#
loop_
_entity_poly.entity_id
_entity_poly.type
_entity_poly.pdbx_seq_one_letter_code
_entity_poly.pdbx_strand_id
1 'polypeptide(L)'
;SAEEDILVRVRSTGTSYVAQGEVSLIVDGQMVDRAPVDLGDRSEEVITFSTAFESEGAHTGEVRLTGDDFEDDNSYFFTVEVLPKIRVLTVNGEASDNWFDDEGHWFSLAVASAAESPFELETLTPDDLNDAALRRNDVVVLLNVGSLDNQQTSIIVDYVKNGGALLIAPGD
;
A
#
# COMPACT_ATOMS: atom_id res chain seq x y z
N SER A 1 -7.90 1.16 2.42
CA SER A 1 -6.71 1.55 3.21
C SER A 1 -6.39 0.42 4.16
N ALA A 2 -5.15 -0.05 4.16
CA ALA A 2 -4.66 -1.00 5.16
C ALA A 2 -4.47 -0.25 6.49
N GLU A 3 -4.66 -0.97 7.58
CA GLU A 3 -4.38 -0.47 8.92
C GLU A 3 -2.91 -0.73 9.22
N GLU A 4 -2.17 0.34 9.57
CA GLU A 4 -0.74 0.31 9.81
C GLU A 4 -0.45 0.47 11.29
N ASP A 5 0.52 -0.30 11.81
CA ASP A 5 0.92 -0.24 13.19
C ASP A 5 2.12 0.71 13.38
N ILE A 6 1.92 1.74 14.19
CA ILE A 6 2.95 2.69 14.60
C ILE A 6 3.41 2.32 16.02
N LEU A 7 4.66 1.82 16.12
CA LEU A 7 5.25 1.46 17.40
C LEU A 7 5.98 2.65 17.99
N VAL A 8 5.50 3.11 19.13
CA VAL A 8 6.08 4.23 19.88
C VAL A 8 6.83 3.70 21.09
N ARG A 9 8.11 4.00 21.17
CA ARG A 9 8.93 3.65 22.33
C ARG A 9 9.15 4.87 23.20
N VAL A 10 8.59 4.87 24.38
CA VAL A 10 8.81 5.90 25.42
C VAL A 10 9.93 5.43 26.34
N ARG A 11 10.93 6.28 26.54
CA ARG A 11 12.11 5.94 27.37
C ARG A 11 12.39 7.06 28.36
N SER A 12 12.55 6.70 29.62
CA SER A 12 13.05 7.63 30.65
C SER A 12 14.58 7.54 30.76
N THR A 13 15.24 8.70 30.65
CA THR A 13 16.70 8.82 30.79
C THR A 13 16.99 9.80 31.92
N GLY A 14 17.07 9.33 33.15
CA GLY A 14 17.37 10.20 34.27
C GLY A 14 16.86 9.71 35.60
N THR A 15 16.84 10.60 36.59
CA THR A 15 16.33 10.33 37.94
C THR A 15 14.88 10.78 38.15
N SER A 16 14.30 11.46 37.16
CA SER A 16 12.88 11.87 37.18
C SER A 16 12.08 10.82 36.44
N TYR A 17 11.08 10.25 37.12
CA TYR A 17 10.20 9.25 36.52
C TYR A 17 8.94 9.95 36.01
N VAL A 18 8.54 9.67 34.79
CA VAL A 18 7.17 9.93 34.34
C VAL A 18 6.28 8.91 35.03
N ALA A 19 5.76 9.25 36.20
CA ALA A 19 4.96 8.32 36.98
C ALA A 19 3.65 7.97 36.27
N GLN A 20 3.08 8.92 35.56
CA GLN A 20 1.86 8.74 34.75
C GLN A 20 1.81 9.81 33.66
N GLY A 21 1.81 9.40 32.41
CA GLY A 21 1.69 10.26 31.24
C GLY A 21 0.68 9.74 30.25
N GLU A 22 0.49 10.48 29.18
CA GLU A 22 -0.32 10.07 28.05
C GLU A 22 0.48 10.31 26.78
N VAL A 23 0.53 9.31 25.88
CA VAL A 23 1.07 9.44 24.53
C VAL A 23 -0.08 9.57 23.56
N SER A 24 -0.02 10.59 22.72
CA SER A 24 -1.00 10.85 21.68
C SER A 24 -0.34 10.67 20.31
N LEU A 25 -1.04 10.02 19.37
CA LEU A 25 -0.70 9.99 17.95
C LEU A 25 -1.54 11.04 17.23
N ILE A 26 -0.87 11.90 16.48
CA ILE A 26 -1.47 12.96 15.66
C ILE A 26 -1.00 12.72 14.23
N VAL A 27 -1.95 12.64 13.28
CA VAL A 27 -1.67 12.50 11.84
C VAL A 27 -2.32 13.68 11.12
N ASP A 28 -1.56 14.37 10.28
CA ASP A 28 -2.00 15.56 9.53
C ASP A 28 -2.69 16.62 10.40
N GLY A 29 -2.18 16.77 11.63
CA GLY A 29 -2.69 17.73 12.60
C GLY A 29 -3.98 17.29 13.33
N GLN A 30 -4.46 16.08 13.08
CA GLN A 30 -5.62 15.50 13.76
C GLN A 30 -5.20 14.42 14.74
N MET A 31 -5.74 14.46 15.97
CA MET A 31 -5.51 13.40 16.95
C MET A 31 -6.21 12.13 16.48
N VAL A 32 -5.44 11.06 16.29
CA VAL A 32 -5.92 9.75 15.85
C VAL A 32 -6.23 8.86 17.05
N ASP A 33 -5.29 8.79 17.99
CA ASP A 33 -5.43 7.92 19.15
C ASP A 33 -4.56 8.43 20.32
N ARG A 34 -4.80 7.89 21.52
CA ARG A 34 -4.01 8.16 22.71
C ARG A 34 -4.00 6.97 23.66
N ALA A 35 -2.89 6.80 24.35
CA ALA A 35 -2.71 5.73 25.32
C ALA A 35 -2.01 6.25 26.58
N PRO A 36 -2.38 5.76 27.76
CA PRO A 36 -1.66 6.05 28.98
C PRO A 36 -0.27 5.41 28.93
N VAL A 37 0.72 6.06 29.51
CA VAL A 37 2.06 5.52 29.75
C VAL A 37 2.37 5.58 31.25
N ASP A 38 2.84 4.45 31.79
CA ASP A 38 3.30 4.35 33.18
C ASP A 38 4.63 3.56 33.17
N LEU A 39 5.72 4.28 33.23
CA LEU A 39 7.03 3.66 33.26
C LEU A 39 7.31 3.02 34.63
N GLY A 40 6.75 3.56 35.73
CA GLY A 40 6.97 3.04 37.07
C GLY A 40 8.47 2.83 37.34
N ASP A 41 8.85 1.59 37.64
CA ASP A 41 10.27 1.20 37.82
C ASP A 41 10.94 0.79 36.51
N ARG A 42 10.24 0.89 35.36
CA ARG A 42 10.74 0.52 34.04
C ARG A 42 11.44 1.70 33.37
N SER A 43 12.48 1.41 32.60
CA SER A 43 13.19 2.45 31.83
C SER A 43 12.57 2.74 30.46
N GLU A 44 11.69 1.86 29.99
CA GLU A 44 11.00 2.05 28.72
C GLU A 44 9.66 1.29 28.66
N GLU A 45 8.74 1.79 27.80
CA GLU A 45 7.49 1.16 27.44
C GLU A 45 7.27 1.30 25.91
N VAL A 46 6.68 0.27 25.30
CA VAL A 46 6.31 0.30 23.87
C VAL A 46 4.79 0.33 23.77
N ILE A 47 4.30 1.34 23.07
CA ILE A 47 2.88 1.54 22.78
C ILE A 47 2.69 1.33 21.28
N THR A 48 1.67 0.59 20.88
CA THR A 48 1.29 0.40 19.49
C THR A 48 0.01 1.15 19.20
N PHE A 49 0.02 2.01 18.19
CA PHE A 49 -1.15 2.65 17.63
C PHE A 49 -1.43 2.06 16.26
N SER A 50 -2.68 1.70 15.98
CA SER A 50 -3.11 1.27 14.66
C SER A 50 -3.87 2.41 13.98
N THR A 51 -3.47 2.77 12.75
CA THR A 51 -4.11 3.85 11.98
C THR A 51 -4.15 3.51 10.50
N ALA A 52 -5.16 4.03 9.81
CA ALA A 52 -5.26 3.92 8.37
C ALA A 52 -5.03 5.30 7.71
N PHE A 53 -4.23 5.32 6.65
CA PHE A 53 -4.06 6.52 5.84
C PHE A 53 -5.08 6.50 4.72
N GLU A 54 -5.96 7.52 4.66
CA GLU A 54 -7.10 7.56 3.75
C GLU A 54 -6.74 8.02 2.32
N SER A 55 -5.61 8.71 2.16
CA SER A 55 -5.18 9.23 0.87
C SER A 55 -3.75 8.83 0.54
N GLU A 56 -3.43 8.88 -0.75
CA GLU A 56 -2.07 8.72 -1.25
C GLU A 56 -1.26 10.00 -1.02
N GLY A 57 0.06 9.85 -0.94
CA GLY A 57 1.00 10.96 -0.78
C GLY A 57 1.64 11.02 0.61
N ALA A 58 2.23 12.18 0.92
CA ALA A 58 2.96 12.37 2.17
C ALA A 58 2.02 12.81 3.29
N HIS A 59 2.06 12.07 4.39
CA HIS A 59 1.36 12.37 5.65
C HIS A 59 2.36 12.76 6.72
N THR A 60 1.99 13.73 7.53
CA THR A 60 2.80 14.16 8.67
C THR A 60 2.29 13.51 9.95
N GLY A 61 3.21 12.96 10.73
CA GLY A 61 2.90 12.38 12.02
C GLY A 61 3.60 13.12 13.17
N GLU A 62 2.91 13.21 14.29
CA GLU A 62 3.46 13.67 15.55
C GLU A 62 3.07 12.69 16.65
N VAL A 63 4.07 12.24 17.43
CA VAL A 63 3.84 11.55 18.69
C VAL A 63 4.14 12.55 19.80
N ARG A 64 3.16 12.78 20.67
CA ARG A 64 3.30 13.72 21.77
C ARG A 64 3.10 13.03 23.11
N LEU A 65 4.09 13.17 23.99
CA LEU A 65 4.02 12.76 25.38
C LEU A 65 3.53 13.94 26.24
N THR A 66 2.73 13.68 27.25
CA THR A 66 2.36 14.65 28.28
C THR A 66 2.53 14.01 29.66
N GLY A 67 2.74 14.83 30.67
CA GLY A 67 2.81 14.38 32.07
C GLY A 67 4.21 14.37 32.67
N ASP A 68 5.23 14.90 31.97
CA ASP A 68 6.52 15.20 32.55
C ASP A 68 6.78 16.72 32.67
N ASP A 69 7.86 17.07 33.34
CA ASP A 69 8.25 18.47 33.60
C ASP A 69 9.18 19.07 32.53
N PHE A 70 9.55 18.28 31.49
CA PHE A 70 10.47 18.69 30.42
C PHE A 70 9.80 18.63 29.05
N GLU A 71 9.20 19.75 28.63
CA GLU A 71 8.37 19.82 27.43
C GLU A 71 9.16 19.77 26.10
N ASP A 72 10.47 20.04 26.11
CA ASP A 72 11.27 20.23 24.90
C ASP A 72 11.51 18.90 24.10
N ASP A 73 11.44 17.73 24.74
CA ASP A 73 11.61 16.43 24.12
C ASP A 73 10.31 15.60 24.00
N ASN A 74 9.19 16.21 24.35
CA ASN A 74 7.88 15.56 24.38
C ASN A 74 7.22 15.35 23.02
N SER A 75 7.78 15.90 21.95
CA SER A 75 7.21 15.74 20.60
C SER A 75 8.22 15.12 19.64
N TYR A 76 7.79 14.08 18.96
CA TYR A 76 8.54 13.45 17.88
C TYR A 76 7.75 13.54 16.57
N PHE A 77 8.36 14.12 15.54
CA PHE A 77 7.75 14.29 14.23
C PHE A 77 8.29 13.27 13.23
N PHE A 78 7.41 12.75 12.38
CA PHE A 78 7.77 11.82 11.32
C PHE A 78 6.91 12.06 10.08
N THR A 79 7.30 11.46 8.96
CA THR A 79 6.53 11.49 7.73
C THR A 79 6.34 10.07 7.23
N VAL A 80 5.13 9.76 6.77
CA VAL A 80 4.78 8.52 6.09
C VAL A 80 4.40 8.87 4.66
N GLU A 81 4.95 8.15 3.67
CA GLU A 81 4.55 8.29 2.27
C GLU A 81 3.70 7.09 1.87
N VAL A 82 2.44 7.35 1.54
CA VAL A 82 1.51 6.35 1.04
C VAL A 82 1.62 6.32 -0.48
N LEU A 83 2.18 5.23 -1.00
CA LEU A 83 2.37 5.06 -2.43
C LEU A 83 1.06 4.61 -3.11
N PRO A 84 0.77 5.10 -4.33
CA PRO A 84 -0.34 4.59 -5.11
C PRO A 84 -0.13 3.12 -5.45
N LYS A 85 -1.23 2.38 -5.57
CA LYS A 85 -1.17 1.01 -6.08
C LYS A 85 -0.79 1.02 -7.57
N ILE A 86 0.02 0.04 -7.95
CA ILE A 86 0.36 -0.21 -9.36
C ILE A 86 -0.83 -0.90 -10.01
N ARG A 87 -1.45 -0.25 -10.99
CA ARG A 87 -2.60 -0.79 -11.72
C ARG A 87 -2.12 -1.71 -12.83
N VAL A 88 -2.58 -2.95 -12.78
CA VAL A 88 -2.18 -4.02 -13.70
C VAL A 88 -3.39 -4.49 -14.49
N LEU A 89 -3.35 -4.32 -15.81
CA LEU A 89 -4.31 -4.90 -16.72
C LEU A 89 -3.83 -6.26 -17.18
N THR A 90 -4.57 -7.30 -16.86
CA THR A 90 -4.36 -8.64 -17.40
C THR A 90 -5.29 -8.88 -18.57
N VAL A 91 -4.74 -9.18 -19.72
CA VAL A 91 -5.50 -9.64 -20.90
C VAL A 91 -5.35 -11.16 -20.95
N ASN A 92 -6.43 -11.87 -20.59
CA ASN A 92 -6.47 -13.33 -20.53
C ASN A 92 -7.02 -13.89 -21.85
N GLY A 93 -6.13 -14.51 -22.65
CA GLY A 93 -6.47 -15.04 -23.97
C GLY A 93 -7.24 -16.36 -23.93
N GLU A 94 -7.17 -17.09 -22.83
CA GLU A 94 -7.83 -18.40 -22.67
C GLU A 94 -8.48 -18.53 -21.29
N ALA A 95 -9.45 -17.64 -21.02
CA ALA A 95 -10.23 -17.72 -19.80
C ALA A 95 -11.02 -19.03 -19.72
N SER A 96 -10.95 -19.75 -18.61
CA SER A 96 -11.59 -21.03 -18.40
C SER A 96 -12.55 -21.01 -17.21
N ASP A 97 -13.69 -21.69 -17.34
CA ASP A 97 -14.60 -21.95 -16.22
C ASP A 97 -13.97 -22.87 -15.16
N ASN A 98 -12.96 -23.64 -15.54
CA ASN A 98 -12.14 -24.43 -14.64
C ASN A 98 -10.93 -23.60 -14.20
N TRP A 99 -10.98 -23.09 -12.99
CA TRP A 99 -9.92 -22.24 -12.42
C TRP A 99 -8.51 -22.88 -12.43
N PHE A 100 -8.41 -24.21 -12.48
CA PHE A 100 -7.13 -24.90 -12.57
C PHE A 100 -6.46 -24.70 -13.95
N ASP A 101 -7.25 -24.53 -14.98
CA ASP A 101 -6.79 -24.36 -16.36
C ASP A 101 -6.77 -22.88 -16.78
N ASP A 102 -7.02 -21.95 -15.84
CA ASP A 102 -7.05 -20.51 -16.07
C ASP A 102 -5.77 -19.84 -15.56
N GLU A 103 -4.89 -19.44 -16.47
CA GLU A 103 -3.64 -18.74 -16.17
C GLU A 103 -3.89 -17.38 -15.52
N GLY A 104 -4.96 -16.69 -15.88
CA GLY A 104 -5.37 -15.43 -15.29
C GLY A 104 -5.72 -15.59 -13.80
N HIS A 105 -6.33 -16.71 -13.43
CA HIS A 105 -6.60 -17.04 -12.04
C HIS A 105 -5.29 -17.20 -11.23
N TRP A 106 -4.35 -18.00 -11.76
CA TRP A 106 -3.07 -18.22 -11.08
C TRP A 106 -2.23 -16.95 -10.97
N PHE A 107 -2.23 -16.13 -12.02
CA PHE A 107 -1.56 -14.84 -12.02
C PHE A 107 -2.19 -13.91 -10.96
N SER A 108 -3.51 -13.80 -10.92
CA SER A 108 -4.20 -12.98 -9.93
C SER A 108 -3.92 -13.43 -8.50
N LEU A 109 -3.90 -14.74 -8.27
CA LEU A 109 -3.57 -15.32 -6.97
C LEU A 109 -2.13 -14.99 -6.56
N ALA A 110 -1.18 -15.09 -7.49
CA ALA A 110 0.23 -14.79 -7.21
C ALA A 110 0.47 -13.30 -6.89
N VAL A 111 -0.24 -12.40 -7.56
CA VAL A 111 -0.02 -10.95 -7.46
C VAL A 111 -0.87 -10.32 -6.33
N ALA A 112 -2.10 -10.81 -6.12
CA ALA A 112 -3.04 -10.23 -5.16
C ALA A 112 -3.19 -11.02 -3.85
N SER A 113 -2.43 -12.10 -3.65
CA SER A 113 -2.59 -12.98 -2.46
C SER A 113 -2.09 -12.36 -1.14
N ALA A 114 -1.29 -11.31 -1.19
CA ALA A 114 -0.89 -10.59 0.00
C ALA A 114 -2.04 -9.69 0.49
N ALA A 115 -2.29 -9.67 1.80
CA ALA A 115 -3.33 -8.82 2.41
C ALA A 115 -3.13 -7.33 2.06
N GLU A 116 -1.87 -6.94 1.80
CA GLU A 116 -1.44 -5.59 1.41
C GLU A 116 -0.73 -5.62 0.06
N SER A 117 -1.39 -6.19 -0.95
CA SER A 117 -0.81 -6.18 -2.30
C SER A 117 -0.65 -4.74 -2.80
N PRO A 118 0.56 -4.36 -3.28
CA PRO A 118 0.78 -3.06 -3.90
C PRO A 118 0.16 -2.97 -5.30
N PHE A 119 -0.55 -4.02 -5.74
CA PHE A 119 -1.14 -4.10 -7.07
C PHE A 119 -2.66 -4.02 -7.01
N GLU A 120 -3.23 -3.33 -8.00
CA GLU A 120 -4.65 -3.34 -8.31
C GLU A 120 -4.83 -4.02 -9.68
N LEU A 121 -5.60 -5.12 -9.70
CA LEU A 121 -5.76 -5.96 -10.89
C LEU A 121 -7.08 -5.70 -11.58
N GLU A 122 -7.02 -5.47 -12.89
CA GLU A 122 -8.14 -5.52 -13.82
C GLU A 122 -7.90 -6.65 -14.81
N THR A 123 -8.92 -7.46 -15.11
CA THR A 123 -8.81 -8.54 -16.10
C THR A 123 -9.82 -8.32 -17.22
N LEU A 124 -9.35 -8.41 -18.46
CA LEU A 124 -10.16 -8.36 -19.68
C LEU A 124 -9.87 -9.56 -20.57
N THR A 125 -10.80 -9.83 -21.49
CA THR A 125 -10.54 -10.71 -22.63
C THR A 125 -9.88 -9.90 -23.77
N PRO A 126 -9.22 -10.53 -24.73
CA PRO A 126 -8.68 -9.83 -25.89
C PRO A 126 -9.72 -8.99 -26.64
N ASP A 127 -10.97 -9.46 -26.71
CA ASP A 127 -12.06 -8.77 -27.42
C ASP A 127 -12.46 -7.43 -26.76
N ASP A 128 -12.25 -7.32 -25.44
CA ASP A 128 -12.57 -6.12 -24.67
C ASP A 128 -11.40 -5.12 -24.59
N LEU A 129 -10.24 -5.49 -25.12
CA LEU A 129 -9.04 -4.66 -25.08
C LEU A 129 -9.22 -3.38 -25.89
N ASN A 130 -9.02 -2.23 -25.25
CA ASN A 130 -9.17 -0.92 -25.85
C ASN A 130 -8.16 0.09 -25.28
N ASP A 131 -7.97 1.20 -25.99
CA ASP A 131 -7.03 2.26 -25.61
C ASP A 131 -7.32 2.87 -24.22
N ALA A 132 -8.59 2.99 -23.83
CA ALA A 132 -8.96 3.52 -22.52
C ALA A 132 -8.55 2.58 -21.38
N ALA A 133 -8.66 1.27 -21.56
CA ALA A 133 -8.17 0.28 -20.60
C ALA A 133 -6.65 0.32 -20.45
N LEU A 134 -5.92 0.44 -21.57
CA LEU A 134 -4.47 0.55 -21.53
C LEU A 134 -4.01 1.81 -20.75
N ARG A 135 -4.59 2.97 -21.06
CA ARG A 135 -4.17 4.26 -20.47
C ARG A 135 -4.40 4.39 -18.97
N ARG A 136 -5.36 3.66 -18.40
CA ARG A 136 -5.64 3.72 -16.95
C ARG A 136 -4.81 2.73 -16.13
N ASN A 137 -4.01 1.88 -16.79
CA ASN A 137 -3.17 0.90 -16.14
C ASN A 137 -1.69 1.20 -16.38
N ASP A 138 -0.87 0.87 -15.38
CA ASP A 138 0.57 1.15 -15.39
C ASP A 138 1.36 0.00 -16.03
N VAL A 139 0.80 -1.22 -15.93
CA VAL A 139 1.36 -2.46 -16.49
C VAL A 139 0.26 -3.21 -17.25
N VAL A 140 0.59 -3.72 -18.42
CA VAL A 140 -0.25 -4.64 -19.20
C VAL A 140 0.40 -6.00 -19.26
N VAL A 141 -0.37 -7.04 -18.96
CA VAL A 141 0.08 -8.43 -18.97
C VAL A 141 -0.78 -9.20 -19.98
N LEU A 142 -0.16 -9.74 -21.01
CA LEU A 142 -0.83 -10.62 -21.98
C LEU A 142 -0.56 -12.06 -21.56
N LEU A 143 -1.60 -12.78 -21.15
CA LEU A 143 -1.54 -14.19 -20.76
C LEU A 143 -2.20 -15.04 -21.84
N ASN A 144 -1.44 -15.93 -22.43
CA ASN A 144 -1.91 -16.89 -23.43
C ASN A 144 -2.78 -16.25 -24.52
N VAL A 145 -2.39 -15.07 -25.00
CA VAL A 145 -3.10 -14.37 -26.07
C VAL A 145 -2.60 -14.91 -27.40
N GLY A 146 -3.37 -15.77 -28.06
CA GLY A 146 -3.00 -16.44 -29.29
C GLY A 146 -2.84 -15.51 -30.49
N SER A 147 -3.64 -14.45 -30.57
CA SER A 147 -3.53 -13.44 -31.63
C SER A 147 -4.15 -12.11 -31.22
N LEU A 148 -3.61 -11.04 -31.75
CA LEU A 148 -4.15 -9.68 -31.67
C LEU A 148 -4.37 -9.16 -33.08
N ASP A 149 -5.46 -8.42 -33.26
CA ASP A 149 -5.69 -7.75 -34.53
C ASP A 149 -4.75 -6.54 -34.74
N ASN A 150 -4.80 -5.92 -35.91
CA ASN A 150 -3.95 -4.78 -36.25
C ASN A 150 -4.22 -3.55 -35.36
N GLN A 151 -5.48 -3.34 -34.94
CA GLN A 151 -5.86 -2.23 -34.09
C GLN A 151 -5.36 -2.46 -32.66
N GLN A 152 -5.58 -3.65 -32.10
CA GLN A 152 -5.09 -4.05 -30.77
C GLN A 152 -3.57 -3.97 -30.71
N THR A 153 -2.88 -4.47 -31.74
CA THR A 153 -1.41 -4.37 -31.84
C THR A 153 -0.96 -2.91 -31.85
N SER A 154 -1.64 -2.05 -32.61
CA SER A 154 -1.27 -0.63 -32.69
C SER A 154 -1.41 0.09 -31.36
N ILE A 155 -2.53 -0.12 -30.64
CA ILE A 155 -2.75 0.55 -29.36
C ILE A 155 -1.77 0.07 -28.28
N ILE A 156 -1.37 -1.21 -28.26
CA ILE A 156 -0.36 -1.76 -27.37
C ILE A 156 1.02 -1.14 -27.68
N VAL A 157 1.40 -1.08 -28.95
CA VAL A 157 2.67 -0.46 -29.37
C VAL A 157 2.72 1.01 -28.96
N ASP A 158 1.64 1.75 -29.14
CA ASP A 158 1.57 3.15 -28.74
C ASP A 158 1.61 3.31 -27.20
N TYR A 159 0.93 2.42 -26.45
CA TYR A 159 1.01 2.36 -25.00
C TYR A 159 2.46 2.20 -24.53
N VAL A 160 3.21 1.23 -25.06
CA VAL A 160 4.62 0.99 -24.70
C VAL A 160 5.50 2.17 -25.10
N LYS A 161 5.32 2.75 -26.29
CA LYS A 161 6.07 3.95 -26.72
C LYS A 161 5.85 5.17 -25.82
N ASN A 162 4.67 5.25 -25.20
CA ASN A 162 4.34 6.32 -24.26
C ASN A 162 4.74 6.01 -22.81
N GLY A 163 5.52 4.95 -22.57
CA GLY A 163 6.12 4.62 -21.28
C GLY A 163 5.37 3.55 -20.46
N GLY A 164 4.31 2.95 -21.01
CA GLY A 164 3.63 1.83 -20.39
C GLY A 164 4.48 0.56 -20.34
N ALA A 165 4.34 -0.25 -19.32
CA ALA A 165 5.04 -1.53 -19.18
C ALA A 165 4.21 -2.67 -19.76
N LEU A 166 4.86 -3.57 -20.51
CA LEU A 166 4.23 -4.73 -21.12
C LEU A 166 4.98 -6.02 -20.72
N LEU A 167 4.22 -6.99 -20.22
CA LEU A 167 4.66 -8.36 -19.99
C LEU A 167 3.87 -9.29 -20.93
N ILE A 168 4.56 -10.22 -21.58
CA ILE A 168 3.93 -11.24 -22.42
C ILE A 168 4.31 -12.60 -21.88
N ALA A 169 3.31 -13.38 -21.50
CA ALA A 169 3.44 -14.79 -21.17
C ALA A 169 2.71 -15.59 -22.26
N PRO A 170 3.46 -16.14 -23.25
CA PRO A 170 2.86 -16.98 -24.27
C PRO A 170 2.40 -18.29 -23.61
N GLY A 171 1.24 -18.78 -24.04
CA GLY A 171 0.80 -20.12 -23.71
C GLY A 171 1.52 -21.22 -24.50
N ASP A 172 1.08 -22.45 -24.33
CA ASP A 172 1.57 -23.64 -25.05
C ASP A 172 1.12 -23.68 -26.51
#